data_18be14b60401d5578f20fd810edb1886
#
_entry.id   18be14b60401d5578f20fd810edb1886
#
_cell.length_a   1.000
_cell.length_b   1.000
_cell.length_c   1.000
_cell.angle_alpha   90.00
_cell.angle_beta   90.00
_cell.angle_gamma   90.00
#
_symmetry.space_group_name_H-M   'P 1'
#
loop_
_entity.id
_entity.type
_entity.pdbx_description
1 polymer ?
#
loop_
_entity_poly.entity_id
_entity_poly.type
_entity_poly.pdbx_seq_one_letter_code
_entity_poly.pdbx_strand_id
1 'polypeptide(L)'
;QARVRLLLSTTGNTIQSVTGFLTVGCALRPMLHLTNLSPLDFGSILPGDAPGIFRVHANGQTSIAGGGGLRAFRSAPAPAVFLVTGTSGTEYCLELPQRILLRGPGGNLEVHSFEANVPLPGFLPKGGFTFQVGASLAVPAHQAPGLYEGIFQVAINYP
;
A
#
# COMPACT_ATOMS: atom_id res chain seq x y z
N GLN A 1 26.31 18.77 19.39
CA GLN A 1 26.01 18.92 20.85
C GLN A 1 25.57 20.34 21.09
N ALA A 2 24.29 20.54 21.43
CA ALA A 2 23.77 21.83 21.85
C ALA A 2 23.97 21.97 23.36
N ARG A 3 24.61 23.07 23.80
CA ARG A 3 24.74 23.40 25.22
C ARG A 3 23.57 24.30 25.61
N VAL A 4 22.74 23.85 26.53
CA VAL A 4 21.69 24.67 27.15
C VAL A 4 22.16 25.11 28.53
N ARG A 5 22.16 26.42 28.77
CA ARG A 5 22.48 26.99 30.07
C ARG A 5 21.18 27.32 30.81
N LEU A 6 20.92 26.61 31.88
CA LEU A 6 19.76 26.87 32.74
C LEU A 6 20.23 27.79 33.88
N LEU A 7 19.63 28.98 34.01
CA LEU A 7 19.81 29.89 35.13
C LEU A 7 18.64 29.69 36.10
N LEU A 8 18.90 29.06 37.22
CA LEU A 8 17.97 29.02 38.36
C LEU A 8 18.31 30.16 39.32
N SER A 9 17.40 31.12 39.47
CA SER A 9 17.53 32.15 40.50
C SER A 9 16.76 31.71 41.75
N THR A 10 17.45 31.52 42.87
CA THR A 10 16.83 31.39 44.18
C THR A 10 16.99 32.74 44.92
N THR A 11 15.92 33.18 45.58
CA THR A 11 15.86 34.37 46.37
C THR A 11 16.70 34.17 47.64
N GLY A 12 17.96 34.60 47.59
CA GLY A 12 18.91 34.53 48.71
C GLY A 12 20.32 34.74 48.14
N ASN A 13 21.08 35.52 48.81
CA ASN A 13 22.30 36.24 48.46
C ASN A 13 23.51 35.36 48.04
N THR A 14 23.32 34.23 47.38
CA THR A 14 24.41 33.43 46.84
C THR A 14 23.98 32.86 45.48
N ILE A 15 24.60 33.39 44.40
CA ILE A 15 24.42 32.84 43.06
C ILE A 15 25.31 31.59 42.96
N GLN A 16 24.74 30.43 43.12
CA GLN A 16 25.40 29.19 42.73
C GLN A 16 25.05 28.89 41.27
N SER A 17 26.02 28.98 40.39
CA SER A 17 25.87 28.51 39.02
C SER A 17 26.05 26.99 39.01
N VAL A 18 24.94 26.27 38.78
CA VAL A 18 25.00 24.81 38.53
C VAL A 18 25.16 24.63 37.03
N THR A 19 26.31 24.11 36.59
CA THR A 19 26.52 23.69 35.20
C THR A 19 26.11 22.25 35.10
N GLY A 20 24.93 22.02 34.54
CA GLY A 20 24.44 20.69 34.22
C GLY A 20 24.61 20.38 32.73
N PHE A 21 24.97 19.17 32.39
CA PHE A 21 24.94 18.66 31.01
C PHE A 21 23.58 18.03 30.77
N LEU A 22 22.79 18.67 29.93
CA LEU A 22 21.52 18.08 29.46
C LEU A 22 21.75 17.47 28.09
N THR A 23 21.56 16.17 27.99
CA THR A 23 21.55 15.50 26.67
C THR A 23 20.19 15.70 26.03
N VAL A 24 20.15 16.53 24.98
CA VAL A 24 18.97 16.68 24.15
C VAL A 24 19.08 15.67 23.01
N GLY A 25 18.25 14.63 23.04
CA GLY A 25 18.16 13.65 21.96
C GLY A 25 16.95 13.98 21.08
N CYS A 26 17.16 14.03 19.78
CA CYS A 26 16.11 14.05 18.79
C CYS A 26 16.28 12.82 17.89
N ALA A 27 15.28 11.96 17.84
CA ALA A 27 15.26 10.87 16.89
C ALA A 27 14.59 11.36 15.59
N LEU A 28 15.39 11.58 14.56
CA LEU A 28 14.89 11.82 13.21
C LEU A 28 14.57 10.47 12.59
N ARG A 29 13.31 10.25 12.26
CA ARG A 29 12.89 9.05 11.49
C ARG A 29 13.04 9.34 10.01
N PRO A 30 13.54 8.39 9.21
CA PRO A 30 13.58 8.52 7.76
C PRO A 30 12.15 8.64 7.23
N MET A 31 11.94 9.42 6.18
CA MET A 31 10.63 9.55 5.55
C MET A 31 10.44 8.47 4.49
N LEU A 32 9.27 7.85 4.49
CA LEU A 32 8.78 6.98 3.42
C LEU A 32 7.56 7.65 2.80
N HIS A 33 7.56 7.74 1.47
CA HIS A 33 6.43 8.22 0.69
C HIS A 33 5.96 7.13 -0.26
N LEU A 34 4.64 6.91 -0.29
CA LEU A 34 3.99 6.00 -1.22
C LEU A 34 3.07 6.80 -2.14
N THR A 35 3.26 6.67 -3.43
CA THR A 35 2.46 7.32 -4.46
C THR A 35 1.84 6.28 -5.38
N ASN A 36 0.53 6.33 -5.58
CA ASN A 36 -0.12 5.51 -6.60
C ASN A 36 0.08 6.15 -7.98
N LEU A 37 0.66 5.41 -8.92
CA LEU A 37 0.89 5.85 -10.29
C LEU A 37 -0.22 5.39 -11.23
N SER A 38 -0.79 4.21 -11.01
CA SER A 38 -1.94 3.70 -11.76
C SER A 38 -2.79 2.77 -10.89
N PRO A 39 -4.11 2.76 -11.08
CA PRO A 39 -5.02 1.90 -10.33
C PRO A 39 -4.89 0.43 -10.75
N LEU A 40 -5.40 -0.47 -9.90
CA LEU A 40 -5.69 -1.86 -10.29
C LEU A 40 -6.92 -1.86 -11.18
N ASP A 41 -6.80 -2.39 -12.39
CA ASP A 41 -7.87 -2.48 -13.36
C ASP A 41 -8.05 -3.95 -13.80
N PHE A 42 -9.23 -4.50 -13.54
CA PHE A 42 -9.60 -5.82 -14.04
C PHE A 42 -10.08 -5.79 -15.48
N GLY A 43 -10.23 -4.61 -16.05
CA GLY A 43 -10.74 -4.42 -17.39
C GLY A 43 -12.23 -4.75 -17.54
N SER A 44 -12.66 -4.97 -18.77
CA SER A 44 -14.01 -5.46 -19.05
C SER A 44 -14.02 -6.98 -18.98
N ILE A 45 -14.95 -7.52 -18.21
CA ILE A 45 -15.11 -8.96 -18.00
C ILE A 45 -16.51 -9.38 -18.43
N LEU A 46 -16.61 -10.46 -19.18
CA LEU A 46 -17.86 -11.15 -19.45
C LEU A 46 -18.04 -12.25 -18.40
N PRO A 47 -19.10 -12.19 -17.58
CA PRO A 47 -19.41 -13.26 -16.65
C PRO A 47 -19.81 -14.53 -17.40
N GLY A 48 -19.58 -15.66 -16.77
CA GLY A 48 -19.97 -16.95 -17.31
C GLY A 48 -21.22 -17.51 -16.62
N ASP A 49 -21.53 -18.77 -16.94
CA ASP A 49 -22.68 -19.49 -16.41
C ASP A 49 -22.44 -20.09 -15.02
N ALA A 50 -21.23 -20.03 -14.53
CA ALA A 50 -20.85 -20.51 -13.21
C ALA A 50 -19.97 -19.43 -12.50
N PRO A 51 -19.92 -19.45 -11.15
CA PRO A 51 -19.02 -18.57 -10.41
C PRO A 51 -17.56 -18.84 -10.79
N GLY A 52 -16.76 -17.80 -10.91
CA GLY A 52 -15.35 -17.90 -11.24
C GLY A 52 -14.50 -16.82 -10.60
N ILE A 53 -13.20 -16.98 -10.71
CA ILE A 53 -12.21 -16.02 -10.21
C ILE A 53 -11.41 -15.52 -11.41
N PHE A 54 -11.39 -14.20 -11.56
CA PHE A 54 -10.54 -13.51 -12.52
C PHE A 54 -9.36 -12.87 -11.74
N ARG A 55 -8.13 -13.24 -12.07
CA ARG A 55 -6.95 -12.75 -11.37
C ARG A 55 -6.08 -11.90 -12.29
N VAL A 56 -5.66 -10.76 -11.78
CA VAL A 56 -4.59 -9.93 -12.31
C VAL A 56 -3.38 -10.11 -11.40
N HIS A 57 -2.31 -10.68 -11.94
CA HIS A 57 -1.07 -10.89 -11.19
C HIS A 57 -0.25 -9.61 -11.11
N ALA A 58 0.58 -9.50 -10.07
CA ALA A 58 1.49 -8.37 -9.91
C ALA A 58 2.51 -8.21 -11.06
N ASN A 59 2.70 -9.21 -11.89
CA ASN A 59 3.53 -9.14 -13.12
C ASN A 59 2.74 -8.71 -14.37
N GLY A 60 1.45 -8.38 -14.23
CA GLY A 60 0.57 -8.01 -15.32
C GLY A 60 -0.08 -9.16 -16.08
N GLN A 61 0.25 -10.40 -15.75
CA GLN A 61 -0.43 -11.56 -16.33
C GLN A 61 -1.83 -11.73 -15.74
N THR A 62 -2.72 -12.38 -16.47
CA THR A 62 -4.05 -12.71 -16.01
C THR A 62 -4.28 -14.22 -16.01
N SER A 63 -5.11 -14.67 -15.08
CA SER A 63 -5.56 -16.07 -15.02
C SER A 63 -7.02 -16.16 -14.61
N ILE A 64 -7.67 -17.24 -15.00
CA ILE A 64 -9.08 -17.50 -14.72
C ILE A 64 -9.19 -18.89 -14.12
N ALA A 65 -9.98 -18.98 -13.03
CA ALA A 65 -10.33 -20.26 -12.43
C ALA A 65 -11.86 -20.40 -12.35
N GLY A 66 -12.40 -21.50 -12.87
CA GLY A 66 -13.85 -21.73 -12.94
C GLY A 66 -14.55 -20.79 -13.93
N GLY A 67 -15.74 -20.36 -13.60
CA GLY A 67 -16.45 -19.28 -14.29
C GLY A 67 -17.33 -19.66 -15.47
N GLY A 68 -17.33 -20.90 -15.97
CA GLY A 68 -18.24 -21.33 -17.02
C GLY A 68 -18.29 -20.40 -18.24
N GLY A 69 -17.13 -19.99 -18.77
CA GLY A 69 -17.05 -19.02 -19.87
C GLY A 69 -16.67 -17.61 -19.46
N LEU A 70 -16.33 -17.39 -18.18
CA LEU A 70 -15.74 -16.15 -17.71
C LEU A 70 -14.51 -15.77 -18.53
N ARG A 71 -14.44 -14.54 -19.04
CA ARG A 71 -13.32 -14.08 -19.88
C ARG A 71 -13.17 -12.58 -19.88
N ALA A 72 -11.95 -12.10 -20.13
CA ALA A 72 -11.68 -10.69 -20.42
C ALA A 72 -12.27 -10.32 -21.79
N PHE A 73 -12.74 -9.09 -21.92
CA PHE A 73 -13.38 -8.57 -23.14
C PHE A 73 -12.92 -7.14 -23.44
N ARG A 74 -12.30 -6.93 -24.59
CA ARG A 74 -11.95 -5.63 -25.19
C ARG A 74 -11.06 -4.67 -24.40
N SER A 75 -10.58 -5.01 -23.20
CA SER A 75 -9.66 -4.17 -22.43
C SER A 75 -8.53 -5.00 -21.86
N ALA A 76 -7.39 -4.38 -21.68
CA ALA A 76 -6.23 -5.02 -21.05
C ALA A 76 -6.30 -4.78 -19.54
N PRO A 77 -6.52 -5.81 -18.73
CA PRO A 77 -6.38 -5.72 -17.28
C PRO A 77 -4.94 -5.30 -16.91
N ALA A 78 -4.80 -4.55 -15.84
CA ALA A 78 -3.50 -4.06 -15.38
C ALA A 78 -3.40 -4.07 -13.85
N PRO A 79 -2.24 -4.44 -13.27
CA PRO A 79 -2.00 -4.31 -11.84
C PRO A 79 -1.89 -2.83 -11.45
N ALA A 80 -2.16 -2.53 -10.18
CA ALA A 80 -1.85 -1.22 -9.65
C ALA A 80 -0.34 -1.00 -9.60
N VAL A 81 0.10 0.23 -9.86
CA VAL A 81 1.52 0.60 -9.79
C VAL A 81 1.72 1.65 -8.72
N PHE A 82 2.68 1.42 -7.87
CA PHE A 82 3.06 2.32 -6.79
C PHE A 82 4.54 2.70 -6.88
N LEU A 83 4.85 3.92 -6.49
CA LEU A 83 6.20 4.43 -6.32
C LEU A 83 6.47 4.65 -4.83
N VAL A 84 7.55 4.06 -4.33
CA VAL A 84 8.09 4.33 -2.99
C VAL A 84 9.32 5.18 -3.10
N THR A 85 9.35 6.28 -2.34
CA THR A 85 10.51 7.16 -2.21
C THR A 85 10.81 7.42 -0.74
N GLY A 86 12.04 7.83 -0.44
CA GLY A 86 12.44 8.12 0.93
C GLY A 86 13.94 8.01 1.14
N THR A 87 14.34 7.82 2.39
CA THR A 87 15.75 7.68 2.76
C THR A 87 16.28 6.30 2.36
N SER A 88 17.32 6.26 1.53
CA SER A 88 17.98 5.03 1.11
C SER A 88 18.47 4.18 2.29
N GLY A 89 18.32 2.86 2.18
CA GLY A 89 18.69 1.91 3.23
C GLY A 89 17.66 1.78 4.36
N THR A 90 16.55 2.50 4.28
CA THR A 90 15.45 2.34 5.24
C THR A 90 14.77 1.00 5.02
N GLU A 91 14.66 0.21 6.08
CA GLU A 91 13.86 -1.01 6.09
C GLU A 91 12.37 -0.65 6.06
N TYR A 92 11.61 -1.41 5.29
CA TYR A 92 10.16 -1.21 5.17
C TYR A 92 9.40 -2.53 5.21
N CYS A 93 8.15 -2.42 5.67
CA CYS A 93 7.13 -3.45 5.54
C CYS A 93 5.97 -2.91 4.72
N LEU A 94 5.41 -3.75 3.84
CA LEU A 94 4.24 -3.44 3.03
C LEU A 94 3.02 -4.15 3.62
N GLU A 95 1.94 -3.42 3.81
CA GLU A 95 0.66 -3.96 4.22
C GLU A 95 -0.33 -3.88 3.07
N LEU A 96 -0.93 -5.01 2.73
CA LEU A 96 -1.98 -5.15 1.73
C LEU A 96 -3.29 -5.55 2.40
N PRO A 97 -4.45 -5.12 1.89
CA PRO A 97 -5.73 -5.53 2.43
C PRO A 97 -5.96 -7.03 2.15
N GLN A 98 -6.67 -7.70 3.02
CA GLN A 98 -7.06 -9.09 2.80
C GLN A 98 -8.16 -9.21 1.75
N ARG A 99 -9.13 -8.30 1.79
CA ARG A 99 -10.25 -8.22 0.86
C ARG A 99 -10.85 -6.83 0.83
N ILE A 100 -11.49 -6.49 -0.28
CA ILE A 100 -12.33 -5.32 -0.46
C ILE A 100 -13.58 -5.67 -1.24
N LEU A 101 -14.54 -4.76 -1.30
CA LEU A 101 -15.74 -4.90 -2.11
C LEU A 101 -15.77 -3.81 -3.19
N LEU A 102 -15.99 -4.23 -4.43
CA LEU A 102 -16.39 -3.35 -5.50
C LEU A 102 -17.91 -3.21 -5.47
N ARG A 103 -18.41 -2.02 -5.62
CA ARG A 103 -19.84 -1.71 -5.64
C ARG A 103 -20.30 -1.44 -7.07
N GLY A 104 -21.43 -1.99 -7.45
CA GLY A 104 -22.00 -1.81 -8.76
C GLY A 104 -23.48 -2.18 -8.83
N PRO A 105 -24.10 -2.12 -10.04
CA PRO A 105 -25.54 -2.30 -10.20
C PRO A 105 -26.07 -3.67 -9.76
N GLY A 106 -25.24 -4.71 -9.84
CA GLY A 106 -25.60 -6.07 -9.43
C GLY A 106 -25.16 -6.43 -8.01
N GLY A 107 -24.96 -5.45 -7.14
CA GLY A 107 -24.47 -5.65 -5.78
C GLY A 107 -22.95 -5.51 -5.67
N ASN A 108 -22.38 -6.23 -4.71
CA ASN A 108 -20.93 -6.13 -4.44
C ASN A 108 -20.18 -7.31 -5.07
N LEU A 109 -19.00 -7.04 -5.60
CA LEU A 109 -18.02 -8.06 -5.99
C LEU A 109 -16.85 -8.05 -5.00
N GLU A 110 -16.40 -9.22 -4.59
CA GLU A 110 -15.28 -9.36 -3.68
C GLU A 110 -13.95 -9.40 -4.44
N VAL A 111 -13.00 -8.59 -4.00
CA VAL A 111 -11.59 -8.65 -4.41
C VAL A 111 -10.78 -9.13 -3.23
N HIS A 112 -9.95 -10.12 -3.44
CA HIS A 112 -9.14 -10.77 -2.41
C HIS A 112 -7.78 -11.23 -2.96
N SER A 113 -6.98 -11.85 -2.11
CA SER A 113 -5.67 -12.41 -2.49
C SER A 113 -4.76 -11.38 -3.16
N PHE A 114 -4.64 -10.22 -2.55
CA PHE A 114 -3.71 -9.18 -3.00
C PHE A 114 -2.28 -9.68 -2.91
N GLU A 115 -1.50 -9.40 -3.94
CA GLU A 115 -0.07 -9.74 -4.01
C GLU A 115 0.74 -8.56 -4.55
N ALA A 116 1.98 -8.43 -4.10
CA ALA A 116 2.93 -7.44 -4.60
C ALA A 116 4.20 -8.12 -5.11
N ASN A 117 4.81 -7.56 -6.14
CA ASN A 117 6.05 -8.08 -6.72
C ASN A 117 7.31 -7.51 -6.05
N VAL A 118 7.28 -7.36 -4.74
CA VAL A 118 8.38 -6.82 -3.95
C VAL A 118 8.75 -7.79 -2.82
N PRO A 119 10.04 -8.01 -2.53
CA PRO A 119 10.47 -8.80 -1.38
C PRO A 119 10.08 -8.13 -0.07
N LEU A 120 9.63 -8.92 0.90
CA LEU A 120 9.20 -8.45 2.23
C LEU A 120 9.88 -9.27 3.34
N PRO A 121 10.49 -8.62 4.35
CA PRO A 121 10.82 -7.19 4.43
C PRO A 121 11.90 -6.79 3.41
N GLY A 122 11.97 -5.51 3.10
CA GLY A 122 12.91 -5.00 2.13
C GLY A 122 13.58 -3.69 2.55
N PHE A 123 14.61 -3.30 1.83
CA PHE A 123 15.34 -2.05 2.05
C PHE A 123 15.14 -1.11 0.87
N LEU A 124 14.88 0.17 1.16
CA LEU A 124 14.67 1.18 0.15
C LEU A 124 15.98 1.47 -0.61
N PRO A 125 16.02 1.24 -1.93
CA PRO A 125 17.19 1.59 -2.74
C PRO A 125 17.31 3.10 -2.92
N LYS A 126 18.50 3.55 -3.34
CA LYS A 126 18.72 4.95 -3.69
C LYS A 126 17.81 5.36 -4.85
N GLY A 127 17.03 6.43 -4.62
CA GLY A 127 16.09 6.94 -5.62
C GLY A 127 14.70 6.33 -5.55
N GLY A 128 14.46 5.39 -4.64
CA GLY A 128 13.18 4.72 -4.53
C GLY A 128 13.02 3.58 -5.54
N PHE A 129 11.82 2.99 -5.58
CA PHE A 129 11.47 1.94 -6.54
C PHE A 129 9.97 1.92 -6.81
N THR A 130 9.58 1.31 -7.92
CA THR A 130 8.19 1.00 -8.22
C THR A 130 7.89 -0.47 -7.96
N PHE A 131 6.67 -0.74 -7.51
CA PHE A 131 6.16 -2.10 -7.40
C PHE A 131 4.72 -2.16 -7.91
N GLN A 132 4.29 -3.37 -8.19
CA GLN A 132 2.95 -3.63 -8.70
C GLN A 132 2.16 -4.48 -7.72
N VAL A 133 0.86 -4.23 -7.66
CA VAL A 133 -0.09 -4.97 -6.84
C VAL A 133 -1.16 -5.58 -7.74
N GLY A 134 -1.28 -6.89 -7.67
CA GLY A 134 -2.33 -7.67 -8.29
C GLY A 134 -3.33 -8.19 -7.28
N ALA A 135 -4.48 -8.67 -7.74
CA ALA A 135 -5.49 -9.30 -6.89
C ALA A 135 -6.41 -10.22 -7.69
N SER A 136 -7.26 -10.94 -6.98
CA SER A 136 -8.28 -11.82 -7.51
C SER A 136 -9.67 -11.21 -7.34
N LEU A 137 -10.46 -11.20 -8.38
CA LEU A 137 -11.87 -10.80 -8.40
C LEU A 137 -12.77 -12.02 -8.44
N ALA A 138 -13.64 -12.18 -7.45
CA ALA A 138 -14.67 -13.19 -7.45
C ALA A 138 -15.88 -12.69 -8.29
N VAL A 139 -16.22 -13.40 -9.35
CA VAL A 139 -17.32 -13.05 -10.25
C VAL A 139 -18.40 -14.12 -10.14
N PRO A 140 -19.60 -13.77 -9.61
CA PRO A 140 -20.75 -14.67 -9.60
C PRO A 140 -21.22 -15.05 -11.01
N ALA A 141 -21.93 -16.18 -11.12
CA ALA A 141 -22.62 -16.51 -12.34
C ALA A 141 -23.62 -15.42 -12.73
N HIS A 142 -23.72 -15.14 -14.02
CA HIS A 142 -24.69 -14.19 -14.58
C HIS A 142 -24.67 -12.80 -13.90
N GLN A 143 -23.47 -12.35 -13.46
CA GLN A 143 -23.33 -11.05 -12.81
C GLN A 143 -23.90 -9.93 -13.68
N ALA A 144 -24.69 -9.05 -13.09
CA ALA A 144 -25.33 -7.94 -13.80
C ALA A 144 -24.29 -7.03 -14.48
N PRO A 145 -24.54 -6.60 -15.72
CA PRO A 145 -23.65 -5.69 -16.41
C PRO A 145 -23.64 -4.32 -15.76
N GLY A 146 -22.49 -3.64 -15.79
CA GLY A 146 -22.33 -2.30 -15.25
C GLY A 146 -20.90 -2.04 -14.79
N LEU A 147 -20.69 -0.84 -14.28
CA LEU A 147 -19.42 -0.43 -13.68
C LEU A 147 -19.37 -0.85 -12.22
N TYR A 148 -18.29 -1.49 -11.82
CA TYR A 148 -18.01 -1.90 -10.44
C TYR A 148 -16.74 -1.24 -9.99
N GLU A 149 -16.81 -0.48 -8.90
CA GLU A 149 -15.71 0.33 -8.39
C GLU A 149 -15.54 0.13 -6.88
N GLY A 150 -14.32 0.27 -6.42
CA GLY A 150 -13.96 0.22 -5.01
C GLY A 150 -12.62 0.86 -4.75
N ILE A 151 -12.30 1.07 -3.49
CA ILE A 151 -11.03 1.65 -3.05
C ILE A 151 -10.34 0.62 -2.16
N PHE A 152 -9.05 0.42 -2.36
CA PHE A 152 -8.20 -0.31 -1.43
C PHE A 152 -7.06 0.58 -0.95
N GLN A 153 -6.55 0.26 0.23
CA GLN A 153 -5.44 0.96 0.82
C GLN A 153 -4.22 0.06 0.87
N VAL A 154 -3.08 0.64 0.51
CA VAL A 154 -1.76 0.04 0.66
C VAL A 154 -1.02 0.93 1.65
N ALA A 155 -0.42 0.33 2.66
CA ALA A 155 0.41 1.05 3.61
C ALA A 155 1.85 0.57 3.54
N ILE A 156 2.79 1.50 3.69
CA ILE A 156 4.21 1.20 3.85
C ILE A 156 4.65 1.72 5.21
N ASN A 157 5.19 0.84 6.02
CA ASN A 157 5.54 1.12 7.41
C ASN A 157 7.01 0.76 7.67
N TYR A 158 7.56 1.34 8.74
CA TYR A 158 8.79 0.83 9.35
C TYR A 158 8.46 -0.45 10.11
N PRO A 159 9.38 -1.42 10.12
CA PRO A 159 9.22 -2.62 10.95
C PRO A 159 9.20 -2.31 12.43
#